data_200fc635b74efa67b0aa991885ffba97
#
_entry.id   200fc635b74efa67b0aa991885ffba97
#
_cell.length_a   1.000
_cell.length_b   1.000
_cell.length_c   1.000
_cell.angle_alpha   90.00
_cell.angle_beta   90.00
_cell.angle_gamma   90.00
#
_symmetry.space_group_name_H-M   'P 1'
#
loop_
_entity.id
_entity.type
_entity.pdbx_description
1 polymer ?
#
loop_
_entity_poly.entity_id
_entity_poly.type
_entity_poly.pdbx_seq_one_letter_code
_entity_poly.pdbx_strand_id
1 'polypeptide(L)'
;LFGVDQKKVFLSEHMHDRLFPASTTKILTLYLALKYGTLSDEVTVSKNAVSVPSDSSVAGLREGEQLTLEDLLYGLMLPSGNDSAVAIAEHISGSVDAFVQLMNQEANALGATNSHFVNPHGYHDKDHYTTAYDLYLIFNQGIQNEKFVDIISSPSYTTDIKEPDGSVRSVTWRQSNLFVNGT
;
A
#
# COMPACT_ATOMS: atom_id res chain seq x y z
N LEU A 1 -5.80 -18.27 -11.47
CA LEU A 1 -6.60 -17.26 -12.19
C LEU A 1 -7.97 -17.15 -11.54
N PHE A 2 -8.32 -15.96 -11.08
CA PHE A 2 -9.58 -15.68 -10.40
C PHE A 2 -10.44 -14.72 -11.24
N GLY A 3 -11.74 -14.97 -11.28
CA GLY A 3 -12.70 -14.05 -11.90
C GLY A 3 -13.23 -13.09 -10.84
N VAL A 4 -12.96 -11.81 -11.02
CA VAL A 4 -13.31 -10.75 -10.08
C VAL A 4 -14.84 -10.61 -9.95
N ASP A 5 -15.54 -10.54 -11.07
CA ASP A 5 -16.99 -10.34 -11.09
C ASP A 5 -17.81 -11.58 -10.68
N GLN A 6 -17.23 -12.77 -10.79
CA GLN A 6 -17.94 -14.03 -10.59
C GLN A 6 -17.54 -14.74 -9.31
N LYS A 7 -16.55 -14.22 -8.55
CA LYS A 7 -15.95 -14.90 -7.39
C LYS A 7 -15.58 -16.36 -7.70
N LYS A 8 -15.13 -16.62 -8.94
CA LYS A 8 -14.86 -17.95 -9.46
C LYS A 8 -13.37 -18.17 -9.70
N VAL A 9 -12.87 -19.32 -9.28
CA VAL A 9 -11.53 -19.79 -9.64
C VAL A 9 -11.62 -20.47 -11.00
N PHE A 10 -10.92 -19.94 -12.00
CA PHE A 10 -10.87 -20.53 -13.35
C PHE A 10 -9.71 -21.50 -13.52
N LEU A 11 -8.58 -21.21 -12.90
CA LEU A 11 -7.39 -22.05 -12.88
C LEU A 11 -6.72 -21.92 -11.52
N SER A 12 -6.36 -23.05 -10.93
CA SER A 12 -5.72 -23.10 -9.64
C SER A 12 -4.52 -24.06 -9.69
N GLU A 13 -3.36 -23.52 -9.39
CA GLU A 13 -2.13 -24.27 -9.16
C GLU A 13 -1.42 -23.57 -7.98
N HIS A 14 -1.13 -24.34 -6.93
CA HIS A 14 -0.41 -23.83 -5.75
C HIS A 14 -1.04 -22.58 -5.07
N MET A 15 -2.35 -22.33 -5.21
CA MET A 15 -2.97 -21.09 -4.78
C MET A 15 -2.99 -20.88 -3.26
N HIS A 16 -2.76 -21.95 -2.48
CA HIS A 16 -2.67 -21.93 -1.02
C HIS A 16 -1.25 -22.06 -0.49
N ASP A 17 -0.24 -22.14 -1.36
CA ASP A 17 1.14 -22.17 -0.92
C ASP A 17 1.54 -20.81 -0.34
N ARG A 18 2.27 -20.83 0.77
CA ARG A 18 2.78 -19.61 1.40
C ARG A 18 3.96 -19.07 0.62
N LEU A 19 3.87 -17.82 0.25
CA LEU A 19 4.88 -17.08 -0.51
C LEU A 19 5.16 -15.76 0.17
N PHE A 20 6.34 -15.21 -0.06
CA PHE A 20 6.68 -13.85 0.35
C PHE A 20 5.99 -12.87 -0.61
N PRO A 21 5.08 -12.01 -0.11
CA PRO A 21 4.28 -11.15 -0.97
C PRO A 21 5.06 -10.00 -1.61
N ALA A 22 6.19 -9.61 -1.04
CA ALA A 22 6.90 -8.39 -1.42
C ALA A 22 5.93 -7.19 -1.48
N SER A 23 6.08 -6.30 -2.45
CA SER A 23 5.26 -5.09 -2.57
C SER A 23 3.77 -5.32 -2.83
N THR A 24 3.31 -6.56 -3.11
CA THR A 24 1.87 -6.83 -3.17
C THR A 24 1.20 -6.68 -1.80
N THR A 25 1.96 -6.65 -0.71
CA THR A 25 1.50 -6.25 0.64
C THR A 25 0.79 -4.89 0.64
N LYS A 26 1.25 -3.95 -0.19
CA LYS A 26 0.71 -2.59 -0.27
C LYS A 26 -0.76 -2.53 -0.73
N ILE A 27 -1.25 -3.59 -1.35
CA ILE A 27 -2.68 -3.77 -1.67
C ILE A 27 -3.52 -3.72 -0.37
N LEU A 28 -3.08 -4.42 0.68
CA LEU A 28 -3.76 -4.39 1.97
C LEU A 28 -3.59 -3.03 2.66
N THR A 29 -2.41 -2.44 2.59
CA THR A 29 -2.15 -1.10 3.15
C THR A 29 -3.05 -0.04 2.49
N LEU A 30 -3.18 -0.05 1.15
CA LEU A 30 -4.09 0.84 0.42
C LEU A 30 -5.55 0.61 0.85
N TYR A 31 -5.99 -0.63 0.92
CA TYR A 31 -7.34 -0.98 1.35
C TYR A 31 -7.66 -0.43 2.74
N LEU A 32 -6.76 -0.63 3.71
CA LEU A 32 -6.94 -0.18 5.08
C LEU A 32 -6.94 1.34 5.18
N ALA A 33 -6.06 2.02 4.47
CA ALA A 33 -6.02 3.48 4.45
C ALA A 33 -7.31 4.08 3.89
N LEU A 34 -7.88 3.49 2.83
CA LEU A 34 -9.18 3.91 2.28
C LEU A 34 -10.37 3.57 3.19
N LYS A 35 -10.24 2.55 4.04
CA LYS A 35 -11.29 2.14 4.97
C LYS A 35 -11.33 2.98 6.23
N TYR A 36 -10.18 3.40 6.75
CA TYR A 36 -10.03 4.00 8.06
C TYR A 36 -9.58 5.46 8.06
N GLY A 37 -8.98 5.94 6.97
CA GLY A 37 -8.50 7.31 6.83
C GLY A 37 -9.47 8.22 6.09
N THR A 38 -9.21 9.52 6.18
CA THR A 38 -9.86 10.54 5.38
C THR A 38 -8.87 11.07 4.35
N LEU A 39 -9.21 11.04 3.06
CA LEU A 39 -8.28 11.37 1.97
C LEU A 39 -7.65 12.76 2.10
N SER A 40 -8.39 13.73 2.65
CA SER A 40 -7.95 15.11 2.86
C SER A 40 -7.16 15.33 4.14
N ASP A 41 -6.93 14.29 4.97
CA ASP A 41 -6.12 14.44 6.18
C ASP A 41 -4.70 14.86 5.80
N GLU A 42 -4.20 15.91 6.46
CA GLU A 42 -2.81 16.38 6.30
C GLU A 42 -1.89 15.52 7.16
N VAL A 43 -0.92 14.85 6.53
CA VAL A 43 0.02 13.95 7.18
C VAL A 43 1.41 14.57 7.18
N THR A 44 2.04 14.64 8.35
CA THR A 44 3.43 15.04 8.48
C THR A 44 4.32 13.80 8.46
N VAL A 45 5.28 13.77 7.53
CA VAL A 45 6.21 12.64 7.35
C VAL A 45 7.16 12.57 8.53
N SER A 46 7.16 11.44 9.23
CA SER A 46 8.04 11.21 10.37
C SER A 46 9.46 10.84 9.94
N LYS A 47 10.40 10.97 10.87
CA LYS A 47 11.76 10.43 10.69
C LYS A 47 11.75 8.92 10.46
N ASN A 48 10.85 8.18 11.12
CA ASN A 48 10.74 6.74 10.96
C ASN A 48 10.29 6.37 9.54
N ALA A 49 9.34 7.12 8.97
CA ALA A 49 8.86 6.87 7.62
C ALA A 49 9.96 6.95 6.56
N VAL A 50 10.95 7.83 6.73
CA VAL A 50 12.08 7.97 5.80
C VAL A 50 13.29 7.09 6.17
N SER A 51 13.21 6.34 7.27
CA SER A 51 14.27 5.44 7.74
C SER A 51 14.09 3.99 7.25
N VAL A 52 13.55 3.83 6.04
CA VAL A 52 13.38 2.50 5.41
C VAL A 52 14.71 1.98 4.85
N PRO A 53 14.85 0.65 4.64
CA PRO A 53 16.06 0.07 4.07
C PRO A 53 16.49 0.74 2.75
N SER A 54 17.78 0.96 2.57
CA SER A 54 18.33 1.74 1.44
C SER A 54 18.13 1.11 0.06
N ASP A 55 17.86 -0.20 0.02
CA ASP A 55 17.54 -0.97 -1.20
C ASP A 55 16.03 -1.04 -1.48
N SER A 56 15.22 -0.31 -0.69
CA SER A 56 13.76 -0.22 -0.86
C SER A 56 13.36 0.74 -1.98
N SER A 57 12.23 0.46 -2.62
CA SER A 57 11.52 1.47 -3.41
C SER A 57 10.93 2.53 -2.49
N VAL A 58 11.08 3.80 -2.86
CA VAL A 58 10.58 4.94 -2.09
C VAL A 58 9.84 5.94 -2.96
N ALA A 59 8.90 6.67 -2.39
CA ALA A 59 8.26 7.84 -3.03
C ALA A 59 9.17 9.08 -3.00
N GLY A 60 10.24 9.04 -2.22
CA GLY A 60 11.22 10.11 -2.07
C GLY A 60 10.74 11.20 -1.10
N LEU A 61 10.01 10.80 -0.07
CA LEU A 61 9.58 11.68 1.02
C LEU A 61 10.75 12.09 1.90
N ARG A 62 10.59 13.24 2.58
CA ARG A 62 11.59 13.78 3.53
C ARG A 62 10.94 14.03 4.88
N GLU A 63 11.73 13.92 5.95
CA GLU A 63 11.25 14.20 7.30
C GLU A 63 10.67 15.62 7.42
N GLY A 64 9.51 15.72 8.02
CA GLY A 64 8.80 16.98 8.23
C GLY A 64 7.98 17.51 7.05
N GLU A 65 8.04 16.86 5.88
CA GLU A 65 7.17 17.20 4.76
C GLU A 65 5.69 16.95 5.13
N GLN A 66 4.80 17.77 4.56
CA GLN A 66 3.36 17.67 4.75
C GLN A 66 2.67 17.47 3.40
N LEU A 67 1.81 16.47 3.34
CA LEU A 67 1.01 16.13 2.17
C LEU A 67 -0.28 15.43 2.62
N THR A 68 -1.25 15.31 1.73
CA THR A 68 -2.50 14.64 2.08
C THR A 68 -2.36 13.12 2.15
N LEU A 69 -3.28 12.45 2.86
CA LEU A 69 -3.35 10.99 2.82
C LEU A 69 -3.55 10.49 1.38
N GLU A 70 -4.35 11.20 0.57
CA GLU A 70 -4.51 10.87 -0.85
C GLU A 70 -3.16 10.86 -1.61
N ASP A 71 -2.34 11.88 -1.43
CA ASP A 71 -1.01 11.95 -2.03
C ASP A 71 -0.15 10.76 -1.61
N LEU A 72 -0.18 10.42 -0.32
CA LEU A 72 0.56 9.24 0.20
C LEU A 72 0.10 7.93 -0.44
N LEU A 73 -1.19 7.77 -0.75
CA LEU A 73 -1.70 6.57 -1.42
C LEU A 73 -1.18 6.45 -2.86
N TYR A 74 -1.05 7.55 -3.59
CA TYR A 74 -0.38 7.55 -4.89
C TYR A 74 1.13 7.28 -4.76
N GLY A 75 1.81 7.87 -3.77
CA GLY A 75 3.20 7.58 -3.44
C GLY A 75 3.43 6.13 -3.00
N LEU A 76 2.43 5.51 -2.37
CA LEU A 76 2.43 4.08 -2.01
C LEU A 76 2.44 3.18 -3.24
N MET A 77 1.53 3.46 -4.19
CA MET A 77 1.21 2.50 -5.26
C MET A 77 2.03 2.72 -6.52
N LEU A 78 2.24 3.95 -6.98
CA LEU A 78 2.88 4.20 -8.27
C LEU A 78 4.39 3.88 -8.25
N PRO A 79 5.21 4.51 -7.40
CA PRO A 79 6.63 4.16 -7.26
C PRO A 79 6.85 2.99 -6.28
N SER A 80 5.79 2.43 -5.70
CA SER A 80 5.87 1.40 -4.66
C SER A 80 6.59 1.86 -3.38
N GLY A 81 6.30 3.09 -2.90
CA GLY A 81 7.01 3.76 -1.82
C GLY A 81 6.85 3.06 -0.45
N ASN A 82 7.98 2.60 0.12
CA ASN A 82 8.01 2.05 1.46
C ASN A 82 7.90 3.15 2.52
N ASP A 83 8.46 4.32 2.26
CA ASP A 83 8.33 5.54 3.05
C ASP A 83 6.85 5.97 3.18
N SER A 84 6.11 6.00 2.07
CA SER A 84 4.67 6.25 2.08
C SER A 84 3.91 5.21 2.89
N ALA A 85 4.27 3.92 2.79
CA ALA A 85 3.61 2.86 3.54
C ALA A 85 3.76 3.05 5.06
N VAL A 86 4.95 3.45 5.53
CA VAL A 86 5.21 3.72 6.95
C VAL A 86 4.45 4.98 7.40
N ALA A 87 4.48 6.06 6.62
CA ALA A 87 3.75 7.29 6.95
C ALA A 87 2.23 7.03 7.07
N ILE A 88 1.65 6.25 6.14
CA ILE A 88 0.24 5.82 6.19
C ILE A 88 -0.03 5.00 7.46
N ALA A 89 0.82 4.03 7.78
CA ALA A 89 0.65 3.17 8.94
C ALA A 89 0.63 3.97 10.25
N GLU A 90 1.55 4.92 10.39
CA GLU A 90 1.61 5.81 11.54
C GLU A 90 0.40 6.74 11.64
N HIS A 91 -0.05 7.28 10.51
CA HIS A 91 -1.23 8.16 10.48
C HIS A 91 -2.51 7.41 10.88
N ILE A 92 -2.75 6.22 10.30
CA ILE A 92 -3.99 5.46 10.52
C ILE A 92 -4.06 4.85 11.93
N SER A 93 -2.95 4.38 12.47
CA SER A 93 -2.93 3.57 13.71
C SER A 93 -2.03 4.13 14.81
N GLY A 94 -1.39 5.28 14.59
CA GLY A 94 -0.46 5.91 15.54
C GLY A 94 0.92 5.25 15.60
N SER A 95 1.09 4.04 15.06
CA SER A 95 2.38 3.35 14.95
C SER A 95 2.34 2.24 13.91
N VAL A 96 3.52 1.85 13.39
CA VAL A 96 3.65 0.70 12.48
C VAL A 96 3.17 -0.59 13.15
N ASP A 97 3.51 -0.82 14.42
CA ASP A 97 3.11 -2.04 15.15
C ASP A 97 1.59 -2.15 15.28
N ALA A 98 0.92 -1.05 15.62
CA ALA A 98 -0.55 -1.02 15.71
C ALA A 98 -1.20 -1.25 14.33
N PHE A 99 -0.61 -0.67 13.27
CA PHE A 99 -1.10 -0.89 11.92
C PHE A 99 -0.91 -2.34 11.45
N VAL A 100 0.21 -2.97 11.78
CA VAL A 100 0.46 -4.40 11.50
C VAL A 100 -0.56 -5.29 12.21
N GLN A 101 -0.93 -4.98 13.45
CA GLN A 101 -2.01 -5.68 14.13
C GLN A 101 -3.33 -5.52 13.38
N LEU A 102 -3.66 -4.31 12.94
CA LEU A 102 -4.84 -4.03 12.13
C LEU A 102 -4.81 -4.80 10.80
N MET A 103 -3.64 -4.86 10.11
CA MET A 103 -3.47 -5.64 8.88
C MET A 103 -3.86 -7.10 9.07
N ASN A 104 -3.34 -7.74 10.13
CA ASN A 104 -3.61 -9.15 10.41
C ASN A 104 -5.06 -9.40 10.84
N GLN A 105 -5.66 -8.49 11.62
CA GLN A 105 -7.09 -8.56 11.98
C GLN A 105 -7.99 -8.47 10.76
N GLU A 106 -7.74 -7.50 9.88
CA GLU A 106 -8.54 -7.30 8.66
C GLU A 106 -8.35 -8.42 7.64
N ALA A 107 -7.11 -8.89 7.44
CA ALA A 107 -6.86 -10.03 6.58
C ALA A 107 -7.66 -11.26 7.05
N ASN A 108 -7.64 -11.54 8.35
CA ASN A 108 -8.41 -12.64 8.92
C ASN A 108 -9.94 -12.44 8.75
N ALA A 109 -10.44 -11.23 8.97
CA ALA A 109 -11.85 -10.89 8.76
C ALA A 109 -12.32 -11.07 7.31
N LEU A 110 -11.41 -10.86 6.35
CA LEU A 110 -11.64 -11.12 4.92
C LEU A 110 -11.54 -12.60 4.53
N GLY A 111 -11.16 -13.48 5.46
CA GLY A 111 -10.94 -14.90 5.21
C GLY A 111 -9.53 -15.25 4.70
N ALA A 112 -8.60 -14.28 4.67
CA ALA A 112 -7.20 -14.47 4.29
C ALA A 112 -6.39 -15.06 5.47
N THR A 113 -6.76 -16.27 5.89
CA THR A 113 -6.29 -16.90 7.13
C THR A 113 -4.94 -17.60 7.02
N ASN A 114 -4.36 -17.68 5.81
CA ASN A 114 -3.03 -18.24 5.56
C ASN A 114 -1.98 -17.15 5.35
N SER A 115 -2.26 -15.93 5.82
CA SER A 115 -1.40 -14.76 5.70
C SER A 115 -0.94 -14.29 7.07
N HIS A 116 0.27 -13.73 7.10
CA HIS A 116 0.80 -13.04 8.26
C HIS A 116 1.66 -11.87 7.78
N PHE A 117 1.31 -10.67 8.22
CA PHE A 117 1.99 -9.43 7.87
C PHE A 117 2.78 -8.92 9.06
N VAL A 118 4.01 -8.45 8.83
CA VAL A 118 4.90 -7.89 9.88
C VAL A 118 5.35 -6.46 9.57
N ASN A 119 5.02 -5.95 8.37
CA ASN A 119 5.26 -4.57 7.98
C ASN A 119 4.24 -4.12 6.91
N PRO A 120 4.07 -2.79 6.68
CA PRO A 120 3.05 -2.27 5.77
C PRO A 120 3.46 -2.26 4.29
N HIS A 121 4.71 -2.61 3.95
CA HIS A 121 5.29 -2.42 2.62
C HIS A 121 5.74 -3.70 1.92
N GLY A 122 5.90 -4.81 2.66
CA GLY A 122 6.32 -6.09 2.10
C GLY A 122 7.84 -6.27 2.00
N TYR A 123 8.63 -5.45 2.71
CA TYR A 123 10.04 -5.74 2.84
C TYR A 123 10.24 -7.11 3.49
N HIS A 124 11.23 -7.86 3.00
CA HIS A 124 11.38 -9.26 3.34
C HIS A 124 11.55 -9.51 4.85
N ASP A 125 10.73 -10.41 5.35
CA ASP A 125 10.84 -11.02 6.67
C ASP A 125 10.36 -12.47 6.56
N LYS A 126 10.99 -13.41 7.29
CA LYS A 126 10.63 -14.84 7.27
C LYS A 126 9.20 -15.11 7.75
N ASP A 127 8.68 -14.22 8.60
CA ASP A 127 7.34 -14.32 9.17
C ASP A 127 6.31 -13.48 8.37
N HIS A 128 6.72 -12.85 7.24
CA HIS A 128 5.86 -12.06 6.37
C HIS A 128 5.47 -12.88 5.14
N TYR A 129 4.29 -13.48 5.16
CA TYR A 129 3.84 -14.38 4.11
C TYR A 129 2.35 -14.23 3.81
N THR A 130 1.96 -14.66 2.62
CA THR A 130 0.57 -14.76 2.17
C THR A 130 0.43 -15.90 1.17
N THR A 131 -0.78 -16.10 0.64
CA THR A 131 -1.04 -17.02 -0.47
C THR A 131 -1.68 -16.27 -1.64
N ALA A 132 -1.63 -16.83 -2.85
CA ALA A 132 -2.30 -16.24 -4.00
C ALA A 132 -3.81 -16.11 -3.78
N TYR A 133 -4.40 -17.06 -3.05
CA TYR A 133 -5.83 -17.02 -2.71
C TYR A 133 -6.14 -15.89 -1.71
N ASP A 134 -5.34 -15.75 -0.67
CA ASP A 134 -5.54 -14.70 0.34
C ASP A 134 -5.38 -13.30 -0.27
N LEU A 135 -4.36 -13.10 -1.13
CA LEU A 135 -4.21 -11.84 -1.89
C LEU A 135 -5.41 -11.56 -2.79
N TYR A 136 -5.98 -12.58 -3.43
CA TYR A 136 -7.21 -12.43 -4.20
C TYR A 136 -8.36 -11.93 -3.32
N LEU A 137 -8.55 -12.48 -2.13
CA LEU A 137 -9.62 -12.05 -1.22
C LEU A 137 -9.46 -10.57 -0.85
N ILE A 138 -8.25 -10.17 -0.47
CA ILE A 138 -7.92 -8.77 -0.12
C ILE A 138 -8.14 -7.85 -1.32
N PHE A 139 -7.60 -8.19 -2.49
CA PHE A 139 -7.72 -7.41 -3.70
C PHE A 139 -9.19 -7.27 -4.15
N ASN A 140 -9.94 -8.39 -4.12
CA ASN A 140 -11.36 -8.41 -4.50
C ASN A 140 -12.21 -7.50 -3.60
N GLN A 141 -11.84 -7.33 -2.33
CA GLN A 141 -12.47 -6.37 -1.44
C GLN A 141 -12.04 -4.93 -1.78
N GLY A 142 -10.77 -4.70 -2.08
CA GLY A 142 -10.24 -3.39 -2.43
C GLY A 142 -10.92 -2.77 -3.65
N ILE A 143 -11.09 -3.55 -4.72
CA ILE A 143 -11.70 -3.07 -5.98
C ILE A 143 -13.20 -2.74 -5.90
N GLN A 144 -13.87 -3.00 -4.76
CA GLN A 144 -15.22 -2.51 -4.50
C GLN A 144 -15.22 -1.00 -4.20
N ASN A 145 -14.07 -0.40 -3.93
CA ASN A 145 -13.90 1.02 -3.72
C ASN A 145 -13.40 1.69 -5.01
N GLU A 146 -14.16 2.62 -5.55
CA GLU A 146 -13.82 3.32 -6.80
C GLU A 146 -12.47 4.05 -6.69
N LYS A 147 -12.14 4.63 -5.53
CA LYS A 147 -10.86 5.31 -5.32
C LYS A 147 -9.66 4.34 -5.33
N PHE A 148 -9.87 3.13 -4.82
CA PHE A 148 -8.86 2.07 -4.94
C PHE A 148 -8.55 1.78 -6.41
N VAL A 149 -9.58 1.61 -7.24
CA VAL A 149 -9.44 1.35 -8.68
C VAL A 149 -8.78 2.53 -9.39
N ASP A 150 -9.18 3.76 -9.06
CA ASP A 150 -8.57 4.98 -9.61
C ASP A 150 -7.05 5.03 -9.35
N ILE A 151 -6.64 4.82 -8.10
CA ILE A 151 -5.22 4.87 -7.71
C ILE A 151 -4.40 3.80 -8.45
N ILE A 152 -4.84 2.54 -8.45
CA ILE A 152 -4.06 1.45 -9.06
C ILE A 152 -4.03 1.50 -10.59
N SER A 153 -4.98 2.22 -11.21
CA SER A 153 -5.08 2.38 -12.66
C SER A 153 -4.41 3.66 -13.17
N SER A 154 -3.98 4.54 -12.28
CA SER A 154 -3.37 5.81 -12.66
C SER A 154 -1.96 5.62 -13.23
N PRO A 155 -1.64 6.15 -14.43
CA PRO A 155 -0.31 6.03 -15.03
C PRO A 155 0.71 6.94 -14.35
N SER A 156 0.27 8.09 -13.82
CA SER A 156 1.08 9.04 -13.09
C SER A 156 0.22 9.92 -12.19
N TYR A 157 0.85 10.52 -11.19
CA TYR A 157 0.22 11.48 -10.29
C TYR A 157 1.21 12.58 -9.94
N THR A 158 0.78 13.84 -10.02
CA THR A 158 1.60 15.01 -9.66
C THR A 158 0.95 15.73 -8.49
N THR A 159 1.74 16.03 -7.48
CA THR A 159 1.32 16.78 -6.30
C THR A 159 2.39 17.75 -5.84
N ASP A 160 1.97 18.72 -5.04
CA ASP A 160 2.80 19.72 -4.38
C ASP A 160 2.92 19.34 -2.88
N ILE A 161 4.15 19.04 -2.47
CA ILE A 161 4.49 18.67 -1.09
C ILE A 161 5.02 19.91 -0.37
N LYS A 162 4.49 20.21 0.80
CA LYS A 162 4.93 21.33 1.63
C LYS A 162 6.15 20.92 2.46
N GLU A 163 7.25 21.63 2.27
CA GLU A 163 8.50 21.43 3.02
C GLU A 163 8.44 22.07 4.43
N PRO A 164 9.26 21.63 5.37
CA PRO A 164 9.27 22.18 6.73
C PRO A 164 9.58 23.70 6.82
N ASP A 165 10.27 24.26 5.86
CA ASP A 165 10.58 25.69 5.78
C ASP A 165 9.43 26.53 5.16
N GLY A 166 8.33 25.89 4.79
CA GLY A 166 7.16 26.50 4.15
C GLY A 166 7.26 26.62 2.62
N SER A 167 8.35 26.21 2.03
CA SER A 167 8.46 26.09 0.56
C SER A 167 7.62 24.90 0.05
N VAL A 168 7.45 24.84 -1.27
CA VAL A 168 6.67 23.78 -1.92
C VAL A 168 7.53 23.08 -2.96
N ARG A 169 7.50 21.76 -2.94
CA ARG A 169 8.19 20.88 -3.88
C ARG A 169 7.17 20.11 -4.72
N SER A 170 7.16 20.31 -6.03
CA SER A 170 6.34 19.51 -6.93
C SER A 170 6.98 18.17 -7.23
N VAL A 171 6.22 17.11 -7.13
CA VAL A 171 6.67 15.72 -7.37
C VAL A 171 5.71 15.04 -8.33
N THR A 172 6.27 14.28 -9.26
CA THR A 172 5.49 13.41 -10.16
C THR A 172 5.92 11.97 -9.95
N TRP A 173 5.01 11.14 -9.46
CA TRP A 173 5.19 9.69 -9.42
C TRP A 173 4.63 9.04 -10.69
N ARG A 174 5.29 8.00 -11.15
CA ARG A 174 4.87 7.23 -12.32
C ARG A 174 4.64 5.77 -11.91
N GLN A 175 3.64 5.17 -12.52
CA GLN A 175 3.35 3.76 -12.33
C GLN A 175 4.53 2.90 -12.80
N SER A 176 4.99 2.00 -11.92
CA SER A 176 6.05 1.03 -12.23
C SER A 176 5.54 -0.16 -13.05
N ASN A 177 4.22 -0.39 -13.08
CA ASN A 177 3.61 -1.45 -13.85
C ASN A 177 3.47 -1.06 -15.33
N LEU A 178 4.23 -1.72 -16.20
CA LEU A 178 4.27 -1.45 -17.64
C LEU A 178 2.92 -1.67 -18.35
N PHE A 179 2.06 -2.54 -17.84
CA PHE A 179 0.72 -2.77 -18.42
C PHE A 179 -0.21 -1.57 -18.25
N VAL A 180 0.00 -0.73 -17.24
CA VAL A 180 -0.79 0.50 -17.04
C VAL A 180 -0.24 1.65 -17.88
N ASN A 181 1.06 1.65 -18.16
CA ASN A 181 1.73 2.72 -18.91
C ASN A 181 1.55 2.64 -20.43
N GLY A 182 0.83 1.65 -20.94
CA GLY A 182 0.45 1.59 -22.38
C GLY A 182 1.62 1.40 -23.36
N THR A 183 2.63 0.61 -22.97
CA THR A 183 3.73 0.18 -23.86
C THR A 183 3.42 -1.14 -24.54
#